data_acb263c3083bea3af4e96daec053456f
#
_entry.id   acb263c3083bea3af4e96daec053456f
#
_cell.length_a   1.000
_cell.length_b   1.000
_cell.length_c   1.000
_cell.angle_alpha   90.00
_cell.angle_beta   90.00
_cell.angle_gamma   90.00
#
_symmetry.space_group_name_H-M   'P 1'
#
loop_
_entity.id
_entity.type
_entity.pdbx_description
1 polymer ?
#
loop_
_entity_poly.entity_id
_entity_poly.type
_entity_poly.pdbx_seq_one_letter_code
_entity_poly.pdbx_strand_id
1 'polypeptide(L)'
;MTLGKKQELFSRLLVKLMIFIHERDYEIRGGDWYRDPRVHGKPGEKMGYSHKDSCHKFKLATDLNLFKDGVYLTSDKDHEPFGIYWESLHPLCRWGGRFKDGNHYSI
;
A
#
# COMPACT_ATOMS: atom_id res chain seq x y z
N MET A 1 -13.68 -13.60 7.49
CA MET A 1 -12.27 -13.93 7.13
C MET A 1 -11.38 -13.56 8.33
N THR A 2 -10.51 -14.46 8.74
CA THR A 2 -9.57 -14.19 9.84
C THR A 2 -8.51 -13.17 9.41
N LEU A 3 -7.83 -12.55 10.38
CA LEU A 3 -6.73 -11.64 10.08
C LEU A 3 -5.63 -12.33 9.28
N GLY A 4 -5.24 -13.55 9.65
CA GLY A 4 -4.23 -14.30 8.91
C GLY A 4 -4.63 -14.53 7.45
N LYS A 5 -5.88 -14.88 7.20
CA LYS A 5 -6.39 -15.06 5.84
C LYS A 5 -6.40 -13.75 5.04
N LYS A 6 -6.73 -12.63 5.70
CA LYS A 6 -6.63 -11.32 5.06
C LYS A 6 -5.18 -10.98 4.70
N GLN A 7 -4.24 -11.27 5.58
CA GLN A 7 -2.81 -11.06 5.30
C GLN A 7 -2.33 -11.89 4.12
N GLU A 8 -2.76 -13.15 4.05
CA GLU A 8 -2.44 -14.05 2.92
C GLU A 8 -3.04 -13.50 1.62
N LEU A 9 -4.30 -13.07 1.65
CA LEU A 9 -4.97 -12.46 0.49
C LEU A 9 -4.22 -11.19 0.05
N PHE A 10 -3.88 -10.32 1.00
CA PHE A 10 -3.16 -9.09 0.70
C PHE A 10 -1.86 -9.37 -0.05
N SER A 11 -1.07 -10.33 0.42
CA SER A 11 0.20 -10.68 -0.24
C SER A 11 -0.01 -11.19 -1.67
N ARG A 12 -1.04 -11.98 -1.92
CA ARG A 12 -1.36 -12.47 -3.27
C ARG A 12 -1.76 -11.34 -4.21
N LEU A 13 -2.58 -10.41 -3.71
CA LEU A 13 -3.00 -9.25 -4.49
C LEU A 13 -1.82 -8.31 -4.76
N LEU A 14 -0.94 -8.13 -3.78
CA LEU A 14 0.24 -7.29 -3.92
C LEU A 14 1.17 -7.79 -5.02
N VAL A 15 1.36 -9.09 -5.13
CA VAL A 15 2.17 -9.67 -6.22
C VAL A 15 1.61 -9.27 -7.57
N LYS A 16 0.29 -9.34 -7.76
CA LYS A 16 -0.36 -8.93 -9.01
C LYS A 16 -0.13 -7.46 -9.32
N LEU A 17 -0.24 -6.59 -8.31
CA LEU A 17 -0.01 -5.16 -8.48
C LEU A 17 1.44 -4.88 -8.89
N MET A 18 2.40 -5.52 -8.22
CA MET A 18 3.81 -5.30 -8.52
C MET A 18 4.16 -5.75 -9.94
N ILE A 19 3.63 -6.88 -10.38
CA ILE A 19 3.81 -7.35 -11.77
C ILE A 19 3.24 -6.33 -12.75
N PHE A 20 2.05 -5.82 -12.49
CA PHE A 20 1.38 -4.83 -13.34
C PHE A 20 2.24 -3.56 -13.47
N ILE A 21 2.82 -3.09 -12.36
CA ILE A 21 3.67 -1.91 -12.34
C ILE A 21 4.94 -2.14 -13.17
N HIS A 22 5.63 -3.27 -12.95
CA HIS A 22 6.88 -3.58 -13.64
C HIS A 22 6.66 -3.85 -15.13
N GLU A 23 5.54 -4.43 -15.52
CA GLU A 23 5.21 -4.64 -16.93
C GLU A 23 5.04 -3.33 -17.70
N ARG A 24 4.84 -2.22 -17.01
CA ARG A 24 4.74 -0.88 -17.59
C ARG A 24 6.02 -0.09 -17.48
N ASP A 25 7.12 -0.78 -17.19
CA ASP A 25 8.48 -0.20 -17.08
C ASP A 25 8.63 0.84 -15.97
N TYR A 26 7.84 0.70 -14.91
CA TYR A 26 8.06 1.45 -13.67
C TYR A 26 8.85 0.59 -12.68
N GLU A 27 9.62 1.26 -11.82
CA GLU A 27 10.35 0.62 -10.74
C GLU A 27 9.71 0.97 -9.40
N ILE A 28 9.89 0.08 -8.42
CA ILE A 28 9.32 0.24 -7.09
C ILE A 28 10.46 0.23 -6.07
N ARG A 29 10.42 1.20 -5.16
CA ARG A 29 11.19 1.10 -3.92
C ARG A 29 10.19 0.99 -2.79
N GLY A 30 10.29 -0.10 -2.01
CA GLY A 30 9.33 -0.38 -0.95
C GLY A 30 9.37 0.66 0.15
N GLY A 31 8.20 1.10 0.58
CA GLY A 31 8.02 1.88 1.78
C GLY A 31 7.53 1.00 2.93
N ASP A 32 6.67 1.57 3.79
CA ASP A 32 6.15 0.82 4.94
C ASP A 32 5.16 -0.27 4.52
N TRP A 33 5.35 -1.47 5.04
CA TRP A 33 4.33 -2.52 5.02
C TRP A 33 3.78 -2.72 6.43
N TYR A 34 4.66 -2.99 7.38
CA TYR A 34 4.29 -3.16 8.78
C TYR A 34 4.78 -1.98 9.61
N ARG A 35 3.90 -1.38 10.41
CA ARG A 35 4.26 -0.33 11.35
C ARG A 35 4.47 -0.93 12.73
N ASP A 36 5.73 -0.95 13.15
CA ASP A 36 6.16 -1.54 14.41
C ASP A 36 5.46 -0.84 15.59
N PRO A 37 4.76 -1.59 16.47
CA PRO A 37 4.08 -1.00 17.61
C PRO A 37 5.01 -0.32 18.61
N ARG A 38 6.31 -0.64 18.60
CA ARG A 38 7.29 0.05 19.45
C ARG A 38 7.51 1.49 19.00
N VAL A 39 7.25 1.83 17.75
CA VAL A 39 7.41 3.17 17.18
C VAL A 39 6.07 3.87 17.01
N HIS A 40 5.06 3.17 16.51
CA HIS A 40 3.79 3.74 16.09
C HIS A 40 2.63 3.43 17.04
N GLY A 41 2.88 2.67 18.12
CA GLY A 41 1.85 2.20 19.02
C GLY A 41 1.14 0.95 18.50
N LYS A 42 0.46 0.23 19.41
CA LYS A 42 -0.37 -0.92 19.08
C LYS A 42 -1.60 -0.46 18.28
N PRO A 43 -2.35 -1.39 17.63
CA PRO A 43 -3.63 -1.04 17.03
C PRO A 43 -4.52 -0.29 18.02
N GLY A 44 -5.06 0.86 17.60
CA GLY A 44 -5.85 1.75 18.46
C GLY A 44 -5.06 2.83 19.19
N GLU A 45 -3.73 2.76 19.19
CA GLU A 45 -2.84 3.77 19.77
C GLU A 45 -2.15 4.56 18.67
N LYS A 46 -1.83 5.83 18.96
CA LYS A 46 -1.07 6.65 18.00
C LYS A 46 0.27 7.05 18.61
N MET A 47 1.34 6.65 17.93
CA MET A 47 2.71 7.08 18.18
C MET A 47 3.38 7.29 16.80
N GLY A 48 4.42 8.12 16.74
CA GLY A 48 5.07 8.41 15.47
C GLY A 48 4.12 9.04 14.45
N TYR A 49 4.34 8.78 13.16
CA TYR A 49 3.53 9.34 12.08
C TYR A 49 2.34 8.46 11.67
N SER A 50 2.20 7.27 12.23
CA SER A 50 1.14 6.34 11.85
C SER A 50 -0.20 6.72 12.47
N HIS A 51 -1.29 6.60 11.70
CA HIS A 51 -2.63 6.70 12.26
C HIS A 51 -2.86 5.55 13.26
N LYS A 52 -3.62 5.84 14.36
CA LYS A 52 -3.84 4.85 15.43
C LYS A 52 -4.46 3.54 14.94
N ASP A 53 -5.29 3.60 13.89
CA ASP A 53 -5.99 2.44 13.30
C ASP A 53 -5.45 2.08 11.91
N SER A 54 -4.21 2.47 11.58
CA SER A 54 -3.63 2.22 10.28
C SER A 54 -3.60 0.73 9.92
N CYS A 55 -3.97 0.41 8.67
CA CYS A 55 -3.88 -0.95 8.13
C CYS A 55 -2.45 -1.49 8.12
N HIS A 56 -1.42 -0.62 8.11
CA HIS A 56 -0.02 -1.05 8.26
C HIS A 56 0.23 -1.76 9.58
N LYS A 57 -0.50 -1.43 10.64
CA LYS A 57 -0.36 -2.08 11.95
C LYS A 57 -0.87 -3.52 11.94
N PHE A 58 -1.67 -3.88 10.92
CA PHE A 58 -2.22 -5.22 10.75
C PHE A 58 -1.57 -5.97 9.58
N LYS A 59 -0.54 -5.40 8.94
CA LYS A 59 0.08 -5.93 7.72
C LYS A 59 -0.92 -6.06 6.56
N LEU A 60 -1.85 -5.11 6.46
CA LEU A 60 -2.89 -5.05 5.42
C LEU A 60 -2.73 -3.84 4.51
N ALA A 61 -1.56 -3.20 4.53
CA ALA A 61 -1.25 -2.07 3.68
C ALA A 61 0.23 -2.01 3.35
N THR A 62 0.55 -1.41 2.21
CA THR A 62 1.92 -1.12 1.84
C THR A 62 1.99 0.23 1.14
N ASP A 63 3.13 0.90 1.29
CA ASP A 63 3.46 2.09 0.53
C ASP A 63 4.46 1.69 -0.56
N LEU A 64 4.15 2.00 -1.81
CA LEU A 64 5.01 1.70 -2.95
C LEU A 64 5.49 3.02 -3.55
N ASN A 65 6.79 3.25 -3.50
CA ASN A 65 7.40 4.44 -4.08
C ASN A 65 7.74 4.15 -5.54
N LEU A 66 7.13 4.89 -6.46
CA LEU A 66 7.31 4.70 -7.89
C LEU A 66 8.49 5.50 -8.42
N PHE A 67 9.26 4.85 -9.28
CA PHE A 67 10.35 5.48 -10.03
C PHE A 67 10.22 5.13 -11.51
N LYS A 68 10.53 6.08 -12.37
CA LYS A 68 10.63 5.85 -13.80
C LYS A 68 11.85 6.59 -14.33
N ASP A 69 12.73 5.85 -15.03
CA ASP A 69 13.98 6.38 -15.57
C ASP A 69 14.81 7.12 -14.51
N GLY A 70 14.83 6.59 -13.28
CA GLY A 70 15.55 7.16 -12.16
C GLY A 70 14.86 8.34 -11.47
N VAL A 71 13.67 8.75 -11.92
CA VAL A 71 12.92 9.87 -11.35
C VAL A 71 11.90 9.35 -10.35
N TYR A 72 11.91 9.91 -9.13
CA TYR A 72 10.93 9.62 -8.10
C TYR A 72 9.61 10.33 -8.42
N LEU A 73 8.53 9.54 -8.56
CA LEU A 73 7.21 10.04 -8.90
C LEU A 73 6.37 10.16 -7.62
N THR A 74 6.06 11.38 -7.22
CA THR A 74 5.45 11.65 -5.91
C THR A 74 3.97 12.03 -5.96
N SER A 75 3.41 12.32 -7.15
CA SER A 75 2.02 12.78 -7.21
C SER A 75 1.03 11.63 -7.17
N ASP A 76 -0.16 11.88 -6.61
CA ASP A 76 -1.25 10.92 -6.64
C ASP A 76 -1.61 10.52 -8.06
N LYS A 77 -1.48 11.46 -9.01
CA LYS A 77 -1.76 11.23 -10.42
C LYS A 77 -0.84 10.19 -11.04
N ASP A 78 0.42 10.14 -10.61
CA ASP A 78 1.37 9.15 -11.09
C ASP A 78 0.96 7.74 -10.69
N HIS A 79 0.32 7.59 -9.52
CA HIS A 79 -0.16 6.32 -9.00
C HIS A 79 -1.55 5.93 -9.52
N GLU A 80 -2.30 6.84 -10.11
CA GLU A 80 -3.71 6.62 -10.47
C GLU A 80 -3.94 5.35 -11.30
N PRO A 81 -3.18 5.06 -12.37
CA PRO A 81 -3.38 3.84 -13.14
C PRO A 81 -3.22 2.57 -12.28
N PHE A 82 -2.30 2.61 -11.34
CA PHE A 82 -2.01 1.48 -10.46
C PHE A 82 -3.05 1.37 -9.34
N GLY A 83 -3.53 2.50 -8.84
CA GLY A 83 -4.61 2.54 -7.88
C GLY A 83 -5.91 1.98 -8.44
N ILE A 84 -6.25 2.34 -9.67
CA ILE A 84 -7.43 1.82 -10.37
C ILE A 84 -7.29 0.31 -10.57
N TYR A 85 -6.14 -0.15 -11.02
CA TYR A 85 -5.87 -1.59 -11.17
C TYR A 85 -6.02 -2.32 -9.83
N TRP A 86 -5.41 -1.78 -8.76
CA TRP A 86 -5.49 -2.35 -7.42
C TRP A 86 -6.94 -2.54 -6.97
N GLU A 87 -7.75 -1.48 -7.10
CA GLU A 87 -9.16 -1.53 -6.70
C GLU A 87 -9.98 -2.48 -7.55
N SER A 88 -9.53 -2.82 -8.76
CA SER A 88 -10.21 -3.80 -9.60
C SER A 88 -9.95 -5.25 -9.20
N LEU A 89 -8.93 -5.52 -8.40
CA LEU A 89 -8.51 -6.87 -8.08
C LEU A 89 -9.42 -7.57 -7.07
N HIS A 90 -10.01 -6.81 -6.15
CA HIS A 90 -10.84 -7.38 -5.09
C HIS A 90 -11.69 -6.29 -4.45
N PRO A 91 -12.92 -6.60 -3.99
CA PRO A 91 -13.79 -5.60 -3.35
C PRO A 91 -13.20 -4.93 -2.11
N LEU A 92 -12.26 -5.57 -1.43
CA LEU A 92 -11.61 -5.00 -0.25
C LEU A 92 -10.44 -4.07 -0.58
N CYS A 93 -9.96 -4.09 -1.83
CA CYS A 93 -8.83 -3.25 -2.22
C CYS A 93 -9.18 -1.77 -2.18
N ARG A 94 -8.30 -0.98 -1.55
CA ARG A 94 -8.44 0.47 -1.44
C ARG A 94 -7.13 1.14 -1.81
N TRP A 95 -7.24 2.15 -2.64
CA TRP A 95 -6.10 2.98 -3.02
C TRP A 95 -6.11 4.29 -2.24
N GLY A 96 -4.96 4.63 -1.63
CA GLY A 96 -4.82 5.84 -0.81
C GLY A 96 -4.95 7.15 -1.57
N GLY A 97 -4.82 7.14 -2.89
CA GLY A 97 -5.02 8.34 -3.72
C GLY A 97 -6.41 8.97 -3.57
N ARG A 98 -7.40 8.20 -3.13
CA ARG A 98 -8.73 8.71 -2.78
C ARG A 98 -8.68 9.66 -1.57
N PHE A 99 -7.59 9.62 -0.80
CA PHE A 99 -7.37 10.39 0.42
C PHE A 99 -6.06 11.20 0.36
N LYS A 100 -5.57 11.50 -0.85
CA LYS A 100 -4.32 12.24 -1.08
C LYS A 100 -3.08 11.52 -0.55
N ASP A 101 -3.08 10.19 -0.60
CA ASP A 101 -1.98 9.33 -0.17
C ASP A 101 -1.72 8.27 -1.25
N GLY A 102 -1.30 8.74 -2.42
CA GLY A 102 -1.27 7.97 -3.67
C GLY A 102 -0.36 6.75 -3.66
N ASN A 103 0.68 6.72 -2.82
CA ASN A 103 1.57 5.55 -2.73
C ASN A 103 1.04 4.45 -1.80
N HIS A 104 -0.12 4.64 -1.17
CA HIS A 104 -0.71 3.72 -0.21
C HIS A 104 -1.71 2.77 -0.86
N TYR A 105 -1.55 1.47 -0.60
CA TYR A 105 -2.40 0.39 -1.11
C TYR A 105 -2.77 -0.53 0.05
N SER A 106 -4.06 -0.77 0.25
CA SER A 106 -4.55 -1.55 1.41
C SER A 106 -5.77 -2.41 1.09
N ILE A 107 -6.07 -3.29 2.01
CA ILE A 107 -7.36 -3.99 2.04
C ILE A 107 -8.02 -3.88 3.40
#